data_5195858c0d7784418a17462ff946cba7
#
_entry.id   5195858c0d7784418a17462ff946cba7
#
_cell.length_a   1.000
_cell.length_b   1.000
_cell.length_c   1.000
_cell.angle_alpha   90.00
_cell.angle_beta   90.00
_cell.angle_gamma   90.00
#
_symmetry.space_group_name_H-M   'P 1'
#
loop_
_entity.id
_entity.type
_entity.pdbx_description
1 polymer ?
#
loop_
_entity_poly.entity_id
_entity_poly.type
_entity_poly.pdbx_seq_one_letter_code
_entity_poly.pdbx_strand_id
1 'polypeptide(L)' 'MKNICDWNNCNNIGEYKAPVEKDNSKKYRMLCLEHVKEFNKNWNYFS' A
#
# COMPACT_ATOMS: atom_id res chain seq x y z
N MET A 1 4.70 -6.16 -16.41
CA MET A 1 3.76 -5.05 -16.27
C MET A 1 3.90 -4.42 -14.90
N LYS A 2 3.86 -3.14 -14.87
CA LYS A 2 4.01 -2.43 -13.61
C LYS A 2 2.65 -2.10 -13.03
N ASN A 3 2.58 -2.20 -11.72
CA ASN A 3 1.35 -1.88 -11.02
C ASN A 3 1.29 -0.39 -10.74
N ILE A 4 0.10 0.15 -10.87
CA ILE A 4 -0.11 1.56 -10.58
C ILE A 4 -0.58 1.67 -9.14
N CYS A 5 -0.17 2.75 -8.48
CA CYS A 5 -0.56 3.00 -7.10
C CYS A 5 -2.07 2.86 -6.95
N ASP A 6 -2.49 2.15 -5.93
CA ASP A 6 -3.89 1.85 -5.71
C ASP A 6 -4.60 2.97 -4.96
N TRP A 7 -3.91 4.06 -4.76
CA TRP A 7 -4.47 5.19 -4.04
C TRP A 7 -5.41 5.99 -4.93
N ASN A 8 -6.37 6.63 -4.32
CA ASN A 8 -7.32 7.44 -5.06
C ASN A 8 -6.59 8.54 -5.82
N ASN A 9 -6.94 8.68 -7.10
CA ASN A 9 -6.41 9.76 -7.92
C ASN A 9 -4.88 9.75 -8.00
N CYS A 10 -4.28 8.61 -7.81
CA CYS A 10 -2.83 8.50 -7.89
C CYS A 10 -2.45 7.66 -9.09
N ASN A 11 -1.60 8.21 -9.95
CA ASN A 11 -1.15 7.51 -11.14
C ASN A 11 0.33 7.14 -11.06
N ASN A 12 0.89 7.24 -9.87
CA ASN A 12 2.28 6.87 -9.69
C ASN A 12 2.45 5.37 -9.73
N ILE A 13 3.69 4.93 -9.90
CA ILE A 13 3.97 3.51 -9.95
C ILE A 13 3.91 2.93 -8.54
N GLY A 14 3.10 1.90 -8.37
CA GLY A 14 2.99 1.24 -7.08
C GLY A 14 4.04 0.15 -6.95
N GLU A 15 5.14 0.48 -6.34
CA GLU A 15 6.23 -0.46 -6.16
C GLU A 15 6.26 -1.10 -4.79
N TYR A 16 5.46 -0.63 -3.87
CA TYR A 16 5.49 -1.10 -2.49
C TYR A 16 4.20 -1.81 -2.14
N LYS A 17 4.34 -2.92 -1.47
CA LYS A 17 3.18 -3.69 -1.05
C LYS A 17 2.71 -3.22 0.31
N ALA A 18 1.42 -2.99 0.43
CA ALA A 18 0.81 -2.58 1.69
C ALA A 18 -0.26 -3.60 2.05
N PRO A 19 -0.12 -4.28 3.19
CA PRO A 19 -1.12 -5.27 3.59
C PRO A 19 -2.45 -4.61 3.91
N VAL A 20 -3.51 -5.20 3.41
CA VAL A 20 -4.84 -4.63 3.61
C VAL A 20 -5.48 -5.18 4.87
N GLU A 21 -5.11 -6.40 5.26
CA GLU A 21 -5.72 -7.04 6.40
C GLU A 21 -4.67 -7.66 7.29
N LYS A 22 -5.02 -7.80 8.55
CA LYS A 22 -4.10 -8.39 9.52
C LYS A 22 -4.05 -9.90 9.41
N ASP A 23 -5.03 -10.49 8.79
CA ASP A 23 -5.11 -11.93 8.67
C ASP A 23 -4.06 -12.44 7.72
N ASN A 24 -3.95 -13.75 7.65
CA ASN A 24 -3.08 -14.40 6.70
C ASN A 24 -3.61 -14.26 5.28
N SER A 25 -4.49 -13.34 5.06
CA SER A 25 -4.99 -13.15 3.73
C SER A 25 -3.87 -12.62 2.85
N LYS A 26 -3.86 -13.06 1.63
CA LYS A 26 -2.83 -12.64 0.70
C LYS A 26 -3.18 -11.34 0.00
N LYS A 27 -4.07 -10.60 0.59
CA LYS A 27 -4.51 -9.36 -0.02
C LYS A 27 -3.58 -8.23 0.36
N TYR A 28 -3.19 -7.48 -0.63
CA TYR A 28 -2.33 -6.33 -0.40
C TYR A 28 -2.56 -5.35 -1.54
N ARG A 29 -2.13 -4.12 -1.32
CA ARG A 29 -2.26 -3.09 -2.33
C ARG A 29 -0.89 -2.60 -2.72
N MET A 30 -0.76 -2.24 -3.98
CA MET A 30 0.50 -1.68 -4.47
C MET A 30 0.41 -0.17 -4.39
N LEU A 31 1.27 0.41 -3.58
CA LEU A 31 1.28 1.85 -3.39
C LEU A 31 2.62 2.42 -3.78
N CYS A 32 2.62 3.70 -4.12
CA CYS A 32 3.88 4.38 -4.38
C CYS A 32 4.53 4.73 -3.04
N LEU A 33 5.76 5.18 -3.13
CA LEU A 33 6.53 5.45 -1.92
C LEU A 33 5.80 6.40 -0.98
N GLU A 34 5.24 7.45 -1.53
CA GLU A 34 4.57 8.45 -0.70
C GLU A 34 3.33 7.89 -0.03
N HIS A 35 2.56 7.13 -0.76
CA HIS A 35 1.32 6.62 -0.21
C HIS A 35 1.54 5.41 0.69
N VAL A 36 2.58 4.65 0.45
CA VAL A 36 2.87 3.55 1.34
C VAL A 36 3.31 4.09 2.69
N LYS A 37 3.97 5.22 2.72
CA LYS A 37 4.32 5.86 3.98
C LYS A 37 3.07 6.34 4.71
N GLU A 38 2.17 6.92 3.96
CA GLU A 38 0.92 7.39 4.55
C GLU A 38 0.12 6.21 5.09
N PHE A 39 0.11 5.13 4.36
CA PHE A 39 -0.60 3.93 4.79
C PHE A 39 -0.01 3.40 6.10
N ASN A 40 1.30 3.30 6.16
CA ASN A 40 1.96 2.79 7.36
C ASN A 40 1.76 3.71 8.54
N LYS A 41 1.66 4.99 8.28
CA LYS A 41 1.46 5.95 9.34
C LYS A 41 0.12 5.75 10.03
N ASN A 42 -0.90 5.43 9.23
CA ASN A 42 -2.23 5.22 9.76
C ASN A 42 -2.44 3.80 10.26
N TRP A 43 -1.60 2.91 9.87
CA TRP A 43 -1.72 1.49 10.20
C TRP A 43 -0.74 1.16 11.29
N ASN A 44 -1.22 0.95 12.47
CA ASN A 44 -0.35 0.67 13.61
C ASN A 44 0.28 -0.69 13.48
N TYR A 45 1.16 -0.78 12.58
CA TYR A 45 1.78 -2.03 12.22
C TYR A 45 2.72 -2.53 13.30
N PHE A 46 3.43 -1.61 13.89
CA PHE A 46 4.47 -1.94 14.86
C PHE A 46 4.15 -1.42 16.24
N SER A 47 2.96 -1.47 16.64
CA SER A 47 2.65 -0.92 17.96
C SER A 47 3.24 -1.77 19.09
#